data_1f87d492cafdb1724e5663cd4c9bf7a9
#
_entry.id   1f87d492cafdb1724e5663cd4c9bf7a9
#
_cell.length_a   1.000
_cell.length_b   1.000
_cell.length_c   1.000
_cell.angle_alpha   90.00
_cell.angle_beta   90.00
_cell.angle_gamma   90.00
#
_symmetry.space_group_name_H-M   'P 1'
#
loop_
_entity.id
_entity.type
_entity.pdbx_description
1 polymer ?
#
loop_
_entity_poly.entity_id
_entity_poly.type
_entity_poly.pdbx_seq_one_letter_code
_entity_poly.pdbx_strand_id
1 'polypeptide(L)'
;KVLYDSFKDALISKTGIIKHYWEEKKEITTERFTNLTEIEYQSILANDDFEIIEKEETIIKEEQEIQGITIPAIKSYDCTVKKEKTSKQVRVCSVPPEEFLISRRATDIHDAEFVCHRVKKTASELIQEGYDPDLVNKLPTYGQSQAEYMEERLARFSFDDDSKPPSEGSGATKQIWVEECYIKLDY
;
A
#
# COMPACT_ATOMS: atom_id res chain seq x y z
N LYS A 1 1.32 3.88 -21.74
CA LYS A 1 0.78 5.02 -20.98
C LYS A 1 1.91 5.88 -20.42
N VAL A 2 2.84 5.34 -19.61
CA VAL A 2 3.93 6.09 -18.94
C VAL A 2 4.73 6.98 -19.93
N LEU A 3 5.20 6.43 -21.05
CA LEU A 3 5.93 7.20 -22.06
C LEU A 3 5.09 8.32 -22.67
N TYR A 4 3.82 8.03 -22.96
CA TYR A 4 2.91 9.04 -23.51
C TYR A 4 2.73 10.20 -22.54
N ASP A 5 2.49 9.92 -21.28
CA ASP A 5 2.28 10.92 -20.22
C ASP A 5 3.57 11.75 -20.04
N SER A 6 4.75 11.11 -19.98
CA SER A 6 6.04 11.79 -19.86
C SER A 6 6.37 12.68 -21.08
N PHE A 7 6.09 12.22 -22.32
CA PHE A 7 6.28 13.04 -23.50
C PHE A 7 5.32 14.22 -23.55
N LYS A 8 4.07 14.02 -23.15
CA LYS A 8 3.08 15.09 -23.07
C LYS A 8 3.53 16.16 -22.07
N ASP A 9 4.01 15.75 -20.89
CA ASP A 9 4.53 16.66 -19.88
C ASP A 9 5.76 17.41 -20.38
N ALA A 10 6.68 16.72 -21.08
CA ALA A 10 7.84 17.35 -21.69
C ALA A 10 7.47 18.41 -22.74
N LEU A 11 6.43 18.19 -23.53
CA LEU A 11 5.97 19.14 -24.53
C LEU A 11 5.28 20.37 -23.89
N ILE A 12 4.54 20.17 -22.78
CA ILE A 12 3.81 21.25 -22.12
C ILE A 12 4.72 22.04 -21.16
N SER A 13 5.43 21.32 -20.28
CA SER A 13 6.20 21.89 -19.17
C SER A 13 7.71 21.91 -19.44
N LYS A 14 8.15 21.51 -20.63
CA LYS A 14 9.57 21.38 -21.05
C LYS A 14 10.35 20.33 -20.23
N THR A 15 9.68 19.58 -19.38
CA THR A 15 10.30 18.59 -18.50
C THR A 15 9.42 17.36 -18.44
N GLY A 16 9.96 16.19 -18.79
CA GLY A 16 9.32 14.88 -18.65
C GLY A 16 10.12 14.01 -17.69
N ILE A 17 9.49 13.51 -16.64
CA ILE A 17 10.15 12.80 -15.56
C ILE A 17 9.60 11.39 -15.48
N ILE A 18 10.51 10.41 -15.44
CA ILE A 18 10.18 9.00 -15.26
C ILE A 18 10.90 8.50 -14.01
N LYS A 19 10.14 7.90 -13.10
CA LYS A 19 10.66 7.24 -11.91
C LYS A 19 10.54 5.73 -12.08
N HIS A 20 11.58 5.01 -11.71
CA HIS A 20 11.54 3.56 -11.58
C HIS A 20 11.99 3.16 -10.19
N TYR A 21 11.33 2.14 -9.61
CA TYR A 21 11.63 1.64 -8.28
C TYR A 21 11.18 0.20 -8.13
N TRP A 22 11.72 -0.45 -7.12
CA TRP A 22 11.29 -1.78 -6.73
C TRP A 22 10.10 -1.68 -5.79
N GLU A 23 9.00 -2.33 -6.16
CA GLU A 23 7.79 -2.38 -5.35
C GLU A 23 7.65 -3.77 -4.73
N GLU A 24 7.50 -3.81 -3.43
CA GLU A 24 7.09 -5.00 -2.69
C GLU A 24 5.68 -4.75 -2.14
N LYS A 25 4.72 -5.48 -2.66
CA LYS A 25 3.33 -5.39 -2.24
C LYS A 25 2.94 -6.66 -1.50
N LYS A 26 2.50 -6.52 -0.27
CA LYS A 26 1.96 -7.59 0.54
C LYS A 26 0.44 -7.56 0.45
N GLU A 27 -0.15 -8.62 -0.07
CA GLU A 27 -1.59 -8.82 -0.10
C GLU A 27 -1.94 -9.85 0.97
N ILE A 28 -2.83 -9.46 1.89
CA ILE A 28 -3.32 -10.31 2.96
C ILE A 28 -4.74 -10.72 2.58
N THR A 29 -4.95 -12.02 2.45
CA THR A 29 -6.27 -12.59 2.19
C THR A 29 -6.66 -13.48 3.36
N THR A 30 -7.87 -13.32 3.86
CA THR A 30 -8.43 -14.17 4.92
C THR A 30 -9.40 -15.16 4.27
N GLU A 31 -9.17 -16.45 4.49
CA GLU A 31 -10.03 -17.53 3.99
C GLU A 31 -10.54 -18.35 5.19
N ARG A 32 -11.83 -18.70 5.17
CA ARG A 32 -12.45 -19.55 6.20
C ARG A 32 -12.75 -20.92 5.60
N PHE A 33 -12.23 -21.95 6.24
CA PHE A 33 -12.49 -23.35 5.93
C PHE A 33 -13.37 -23.95 7.01
N THR A 34 -14.37 -24.72 6.59
CA THR A 34 -15.34 -25.36 7.49
C THR A 34 -15.46 -26.85 7.19
N ASN A 35 -15.75 -27.63 8.22
CA ASN A 35 -15.91 -29.08 8.13
C ASN A 35 -14.68 -29.84 7.60
N LEU A 36 -13.49 -29.40 7.94
CA LEU A 36 -12.25 -30.05 7.56
C LEU A 36 -12.07 -31.37 8.31
N THR A 37 -11.59 -32.37 7.60
CA THR A 37 -11.08 -33.59 8.23
C THR A 37 -9.71 -33.34 8.86
N GLU A 38 -9.27 -34.20 9.78
CA GLU A 38 -7.94 -34.13 10.40
C GLU A 38 -6.81 -34.02 9.37
N ILE A 39 -6.90 -34.77 8.27
CA ILE A 39 -5.88 -34.81 7.21
C ILE A 39 -5.83 -33.47 6.45
N GLU A 40 -6.99 -32.92 6.13
CA GLU A 40 -7.06 -31.62 5.44
C GLU A 40 -6.55 -30.49 6.33
N TYR A 41 -6.91 -30.52 7.62
CA TYR A 41 -6.42 -29.57 8.60
C TYR A 41 -4.90 -29.63 8.76
N GLN A 42 -4.32 -30.84 8.83
CA GLN A 42 -2.87 -31.00 8.88
C GLN A 42 -2.19 -30.53 7.58
N SER A 43 -2.83 -30.68 6.43
CA SER A 43 -2.32 -30.13 5.16
C SER A 43 -2.25 -28.59 5.17
N ILE A 44 -3.22 -27.95 5.81
CA ILE A 44 -3.22 -26.48 5.97
C ILE A 44 -2.10 -26.05 6.93
N LEU A 45 -1.92 -26.78 8.03
CA LEU A 45 -0.84 -26.54 9.00
C LEU A 45 0.56 -26.71 8.41
N ALA A 46 0.72 -27.65 7.48
CA ALA A 46 2.00 -27.92 6.83
C ALA A 46 2.36 -26.89 5.74
N ASN A 47 1.44 -25.98 5.41
CA ASN A 47 1.67 -24.97 4.40
C ASN A 47 2.15 -23.67 5.06
N ASP A 48 3.41 -23.31 4.82
CA ASP A 48 4.05 -22.13 5.40
C ASP A 48 3.41 -20.78 4.96
N ASP A 49 2.58 -20.80 3.90
CA ASP A 49 1.89 -19.60 3.41
C ASP A 49 0.64 -19.24 4.24
N PHE A 50 0.19 -20.12 5.13
CA PHE A 50 -1.01 -19.94 5.92
C PHE A 50 -0.70 -19.71 7.40
N GLU A 51 -1.24 -18.63 7.93
CA GLU A 51 -1.23 -18.33 9.36
C GLU A 51 -2.65 -18.54 9.93
N ILE A 52 -2.82 -19.43 10.90
CA ILE A 52 -4.12 -19.69 11.51
C ILE A 52 -4.45 -18.56 12.49
N ILE A 53 -5.58 -17.88 12.25
CA ILE A 53 -6.11 -16.83 13.14
C ILE A 53 -7.04 -17.44 14.18
N GLU A 54 -7.96 -18.31 13.73
CA GLU A 54 -8.98 -18.91 14.57
C GLU A 54 -9.10 -20.40 14.25
N LYS A 55 -9.32 -21.20 15.28
CA LYS A 55 -9.56 -22.64 15.21
C LYS A 55 -10.76 -23.00 16.08
N GLU A 56 -11.71 -23.72 15.49
CA GLU A 56 -12.81 -24.36 16.22
C GLU A 56 -12.77 -25.88 15.94
N GLU A 57 -12.92 -26.67 16.99
CA GLU A 57 -12.91 -28.13 16.90
C GLU A 57 -14.28 -28.65 17.33
N THR A 58 -14.94 -29.42 16.47
CA THR A 58 -16.24 -30.03 16.74
C THR A 58 -16.13 -31.55 16.68
N ILE A 59 -16.56 -32.23 17.72
CA ILE A 59 -16.60 -33.69 17.77
C ILE A 59 -17.89 -34.15 17.09
N ILE A 60 -17.78 -34.84 15.95
CA ILE A 60 -18.94 -35.39 15.22
C ILE A 60 -19.37 -36.72 15.80
N LYS A 61 -18.43 -37.57 16.21
CA LYS A 61 -18.68 -38.84 16.87
C LYS A 61 -17.67 -39.01 17.99
N GLU A 62 -18.19 -39.38 19.15
CA GLU A 62 -17.37 -39.74 20.31
C GLU A 62 -16.65 -41.07 20.07
N GLU A 63 -15.57 -41.29 20.81
CA GLU A 63 -14.83 -42.53 20.84
C GLU A 63 -15.75 -43.66 21.33
N GLN A 64 -15.80 -44.77 20.59
CA GLN A 64 -16.63 -45.94 20.91
C GLN A 64 -15.77 -47.19 21.00
N GLU A 65 -15.96 -47.95 22.06
CA GLU A 65 -15.36 -49.25 22.22
C GLU A 65 -16.36 -50.34 21.84
N ILE A 66 -16.13 -51.05 20.73
CA ILE A 66 -16.98 -52.13 20.26
C ILE A 66 -16.15 -53.41 20.22
N GLN A 67 -16.52 -54.39 21.07
CA GLN A 67 -15.86 -55.72 21.12
C GLN A 67 -14.32 -55.65 21.34
N GLY A 68 -13.84 -54.71 22.19
CA GLY A 68 -12.41 -54.55 22.44
C GLY A 68 -11.61 -53.85 21.38
N ILE A 69 -12.29 -53.26 20.37
CA ILE A 69 -11.68 -52.40 19.36
C ILE A 69 -12.10 -50.95 19.62
N THR A 70 -11.13 -50.09 19.93
CA THR A 70 -11.34 -48.66 20.10
C THR A 70 -11.47 -47.99 18.76
N ILE A 71 -12.63 -47.44 18.46
CA ILE A 71 -12.86 -46.60 17.27
C ILE A 71 -12.59 -45.16 17.68
N PRO A 72 -11.61 -44.47 17.09
CA PRO A 72 -11.27 -43.10 17.47
C PRO A 72 -12.40 -42.11 17.14
N ALA A 73 -12.50 -41.06 17.92
CA ALA A 73 -13.46 -39.99 17.71
C ALA A 73 -13.26 -39.33 16.36
N ILE A 74 -14.37 -39.07 15.66
CA ILE A 74 -14.32 -38.31 14.37
C ILE A 74 -14.51 -36.85 14.73
N LYS A 75 -13.50 -36.07 14.42
CA LYS A 75 -13.45 -34.63 14.64
C LYS A 75 -13.57 -33.88 13.34
N SER A 76 -14.20 -32.73 13.39
CA SER A 76 -14.23 -31.74 12.29
C SER A 76 -13.61 -30.46 12.79
N TYR A 77 -12.88 -29.81 11.91
CA TYR A 77 -12.17 -28.58 12.20
C TYR A 77 -12.70 -27.44 11.33
N ASP A 78 -13.03 -26.33 11.99
CA ASP A 78 -13.29 -25.07 11.33
C ASP A 78 -12.10 -24.16 11.61
N CYS A 79 -11.50 -23.57 10.57
CA CYS A 79 -10.39 -22.66 10.78
C CYS A 79 -10.47 -21.45 9.85
N THR A 80 -10.04 -20.32 10.39
CA THR A 80 -9.82 -19.09 9.63
C THR A 80 -8.33 -18.90 9.46
N VAL A 81 -7.88 -18.84 8.21
CA VAL A 81 -6.47 -18.69 7.87
C VAL A 81 -6.23 -17.35 7.18
N LYS A 82 -5.09 -16.78 7.47
CA LYS A 82 -4.54 -15.61 6.80
C LYS A 82 -3.47 -16.08 5.83
N LYS A 83 -3.63 -15.71 4.57
CA LYS A 83 -2.65 -15.95 3.52
C LYS A 83 -1.95 -14.65 3.18
N GLU A 84 -0.64 -14.63 3.31
CA GLU A 84 0.19 -13.51 2.92
C GLU A 84 0.88 -13.81 1.58
N LYS A 85 0.57 -13.02 0.56
CA LYS A 85 1.21 -13.10 -0.76
C LYS A 85 2.06 -11.87 -0.98
N THR A 86 3.36 -12.04 -1.05
CA THR A 86 4.29 -10.97 -1.40
C THR A 86 4.53 -10.94 -2.90
N SER A 87 4.16 -9.84 -3.53
CA SER A 87 4.45 -9.57 -4.95
C SER A 87 5.61 -8.59 -5.04
N LYS A 88 6.63 -8.93 -5.84
CA LYS A 88 7.84 -8.13 -6.04
C LYS A 88 7.99 -7.80 -7.52
N GLN A 89 8.02 -6.51 -7.86
CA GLN A 89 8.10 -6.09 -9.26
C GLN A 89 8.79 -4.75 -9.43
N VAL A 90 9.36 -4.53 -10.61
CA VAL A 90 9.84 -3.21 -11.00
C VAL A 90 8.65 -2.36 -11.41
N ARG A 91 8.50 -1.21 -10.78
CA ARG A 91 7.51 -0.19 -11.13
C ARG A 91 8.17 0.91 -11.95
N VAL A 92 7.47 1.35 -12.99
CA VAL A 92 7.85 2.52 -13.79
C VAL A 92 6.65 3.45 -13.87
N CYS A 93 6.82 4.70 -13.46
CA CYS A 93 5.75 5.70 -13.49
C CYS A 93 6.25 7.03 -14.06
N SER A 94 5.33 7.80 -14.63
CA SER A 94 5.55 9.21 -14.97
C SER A 94 5.29 10.03 -13.72
N VAL A 95 6.20 10.94 -13.41
CA VAL A 95 6.07 11.87 -12.29
C VAL A 95 5.66 13.23 -12.86
N PRO A 96 4.53 13.79 -12.42
CA PRO A 96 4.12 15.13 -12.82
C PRO A 96 5.19 16.16 -12.44
N PRO A 97 5.50 17.14 -13.30
CA PRO A 97 6.54 18.13 -13.01
C PRO A 97 6.29 18.92 -11.71
N GLU A 98 5.04 19.13 -11.31
CA GLU A 98 4.65 19.79 -10.08
C GLU A 98 4.91 18.96 -8.80
N GLU A 99 5.09 17.65 -8.95
CA GLU A 99 5.40 16.74 -7.85
C GLU A 99 6.91 16.48 -7.72
N PHE A 100 7.69 17.03 -8.66
CA PHE A 100 9.14 16.85 -8.70
C PHE A 100 9.86 18.13 -8.31
N LEU A 101 10.70 18.05 -7.32
CA LEU A 101 11.52 19.16 -6.84
C LEU A 101 13.00 18.82 -7.04
N ILE A 102 13.74 19.77 -7.58
CA ILE A 102 15.18 19.63 -7.82
C ILE A 102 15.90 20.92 -7.42
N SER A 103 17.17 20.81 -7.05
CA SER A 103 18.02 21.97 -6.74
C SER A 103 17.99 22.99 -7.86
N ARG A 104 17.76 24.26 -7.55
CA ARG A 104 17.58 25.34 -8.53
C ARG A 104 18.74 25.51 -9.51
N ARG A 105 19.96 25.15 -9.11
CA ARG A 105 21.18 25.29 -9.93
C ARG A 105 21.49 24.04 -10.75
N ALA A 106 20.80 22.93 -10.49
CA ALA A 106 21.05 21.69 -11.19
C ALA A 106 20.57 21.76 -12.65
N THR A 107 21.39 21.30 -13.56
CA THR A 107 21.06 21.13 -14.97
C THR A 107 20.62 19.68 -15.26
N ASP A 108 21.04 18.75 -14.42
CA ASP A 108 20.75 17.32 -14.52
C ASP A 108 20.55 16.73 -13.11
N ILE A 109 19.91 15.57 -13.05
CA ILE A 109 19.71 14.82 -11.79
C ILE A 109 21.05 14.43 -11.15
N HIS A 110 22.07 14.13 -11.97
CA HIS A 110 23.40 13.73 -11.48
C HIS A 110 24.18 14.84 -10.79
N ASP A 111 23.89 16.08 -11.15
CA ASP A 111 24.55 17.27 -10.62
C ASP A 111 23.75 17.91 -9.47
N ALA A 112 22.53 17.44 -9.26
CA ALA A 112 21.65 17.93 -8.23
C ALA A 112 22.15 17.54 -6.82
N GLU A 113 22.21 18.53 -5.92
CA GLU A 113 22.45 18.33 -4.48
C GLU A 113 21.21 17.78 -3.77
N PHE A 114 20.04 18.08 -4.30
CA PHE A 114 18.75 17.70 -3.75
C PHE A 114 17.77 17.38 -4.87
N VAL A 115 17.10 16.25 -4.74
CA VAL A 115 15.99 15.81 -5.59
C VAL A 115 14.89 15.27 -4.68
N CYS A 116 13.64 15.63 -4.95
CA CYS A 116 12.52 15.18 -4.15
C CYS A 116 11.32 14.87 -5.04
N HIS A 117 10.64 13.79 -4.74
CA HIS A 117 9.34 13.44 -5.27
C HIS A 117 8.32 13.53 -4.13
N ARG A 118 7.32 14.40 -4.28
CA ARG A 118 6.25 14.55 -3.31
C ARG A 118 4.93 14.04 -3.84
N VAL A 119 4.25 13.25 -3.04
CA VAL A 119 2.97 12.61 -3.38
C VAL A 119 1.96 12.87 -2.28
N LYS A 120 0.71 13.01 -2.66
CA LYS A 120 -0.38 13.04 -1.70
C LYS A 120 -0.80 11.62 -1.35
N LYS A 121 -0.87 11.32 -0.06
CA LYS A 121 -1.40 10.08 0.46
C LYS A 121 -2.47 10.35 1.51
N THR A 122 -3.41 9.45 1.64
CA THR A 122 -4.39 9.51 2.73
C THR A 122 -3.76 9.00 4.03
N ALA A 123 -4.28 9.45 5.18
CA ALA A 123 -3.84 8.94 6.47
C ALA A 123 -3.98 7.42 6.57
N SER A 124 -5.05 6.86 5.99
CA SER A 124 -5.28 5.42 5.95
C SER A 124 -4.20 4.67 5.16
N GLU A 125 -3.78 5.18 4.00
CA GLU A 125 -2.69 4.59 3.21
C GLU A 125 -1.38 4.58 3.99
N LEU A 126 -1.04 5.68 4.67
CA LEU A 126 0.18 5.76 5.48
C LEU A 126 0.19 4.75 6.63
N ILE A 127 -0.95 4.59 7.31
CA ILE A 127 -1.09 3.60 8.39
C ILE A 127 -0.95 2.17 7.83
N GLN A 128 -1.54 1.89 6.65
CA GLN A 128 -1.38 0.59 5.98
C GLN A 128 0.06 0.31 5.54
N GLU A 129 0.82 1.35 5.19
CA GLU A 129 2.25 1.25 4.89
C GLU A 129 3.13 1.03 6.13
N GLY A 130 2.54 1.08 7.34
CA GLY A 130 3.22 0.79 8.60
C GLY A 130 3.68 2.00 9.39
N TYR A 131 3.26 3.22 9.03
CA TYR A 131 3.53 4.41 9.84
C TYR A 131 2.67 4.44 11.09
N ASP A 132 3.22 5.00 12.17
CA ASP A 132 2.54 5.14 13.45
C ASP A 132 1.28 6.02 13.33
N PRO A 133 0.08 5.48 13.68
CA PRO A 133 -1.18 6.23 13.61
C PRO A 133 -1.18 7.53 14.40
N ASP A 134 -0.52 7.56 15.57
CA ASP A 134 -0.47 8.76 16.43
C ASP A 134 0.36 9.88 15.80
N LEU A 135 1.41 9.53 15.08
CA LEU A 135 2.22 10.49 14.33
C LEU A 135 1.45 10.99 13.10
N VAL A 136 0.85 10.08 12.31
CA VAL A 136 0.08 10.42 11.11
C VAL A 136 -1.07 11.36 11.42
N ASN A 137 -1.79 11.15 12.53
CA ASN A 137 -2.90 11.99 12.94
C ASN A 137 -2.49 13.42 13.35
N LYS A 138 -1.24 13.61 13.80
CA LYS A 138 -0.70 14.92 14.20
C LYS A 138 -0.20 15.76 13.01
N LEU A 139 0.03 15.14 11.85
CA LEU A 139 0.53 15.85 10.67
C LEU A 139 -0.50 16.85 10.15
N PRO A 140 -0.09 17.96 9.54
CA PRO A 140 -1.00 18.93 8.95
C PRO A 140 -1.75 18.32 7.75
N THR A 141 -2.99 18.77 7.55
CA THR A 141 -3.80 18.35 6.39
C THR A 141 -3.38 19.13 5.14
N TYR A 142 -3.45 18.48 3.98
CA TYR A 142 -3.32 19.16 2.69
C TYR A 142 -4.32 20.32 2.58
N GLY A 143 -3.89 21.45 2.03
CA GLY A 143 -4.75 22.64 1.83
C GLY A 143 -4.47 23.79 2.81
N GLN A 144 -3.60 23.60 3.80
CA GLN A 144 -3.20 24.68 4.72
C GLN A 144 -2.05 25.55 4.21
N SER A 145 -1.41 25.22 3.09
CA SER A 145 -0.33 26.03 2.50
C SER A 145 -0.74 26.68 1.19
N GLN A 146 -0.46 27.97 1.05
CA GLN A 146 -0.76 28.77 -0.17
C GLN A 146 0.02 28.32 -1.42
N ALA A 147 1.06 27.49 -1.27
CA ALA A 147 1.87 26.98 -2.38
C ALA A 147 1.14 25.98 -3.28
N GLU A 148 -0.09 25.61 -2.95
CA GLU A 148 -0.85 24.54 -3.63
C GLU A 148 -1.71 25.05 -4.79
N TYR A 149 -1.84 26.36 -4.97
CA TYR A 149 -2.62 27.00 -6.05
C TYR A 149 -1.74 27.42 -7.21
N MET A 150 -0.95 26.49 -7.77
CA MET A 150 -0.24 26.78 -9.02
C MET A 150 -1.21 26.69 -10.22
N GLU A 151 -1.21 27.71 -11.09
CA GLU A 151 -2.06 27.78 -12.30
C GLU A 151 -1.92 26.53 -13.18
N GLU A 152 -0.72 25.96 -13.28
CA GLU A 152 -0.43 24.75 -14.06
C GLU A 152 -1.16 23.52 -13.52
N ARG A 153 -1.29 23.43 -12.22
CA ARG A 153 -2.04 22.38 -11.57
C ARG A 153 -3.55 22.53 -11.76
N LEU A 154 -4.05 23.75 -11.62
CA LEU A 154 -5.46 24.07 -11.89
C LEU A 154 -5.83 23.77 -13.34
N ALA A 155 -4.95 24.09 -14.31
CA ALA A 155 -5.16 23.79 -15.72
C ALA A 155 -5.19 22.28 -16.04
N ARG A 156 -4.48 21.45 -15.27
CA ARG A 156 -4.46 19.98 -15.42
C ARG A 156 -5.71 19.30 -14.87
N PHE A 157 -6.28 19.83 -13.80
CA PHE A 157 -7.44 19.30 -13.11
C PHE A 157 -8.73 20.07 -13.37
N SER A 158 -8.74 21.03 -14.28
CA SER A 158 -9.90 21.88 -14.59
C SER A 158 -11.12 21.13 -15.13
N PHE A 159 -11.00 19.85 -15.44
CA PHE A 159 -12.11 19.00 -15.86
C PHE A 159 -12.74 18.17 -14.72
N ASP A 160 -12.08 18.06 -13.58
CA ASP A 160 -12.62 17.46 -12.38
C ASP A 160 -13.03 18.55 -11.39
N ASP A 161 -14.17 18.41 -10.77
CA ASP A 161 -14.80 19.35 -9.81
C ASP A 161 -13.98 19.51 -8.48
N ASP A 162 -12.72 19.10 -8.50
CA ASP A 162 -11.72 19.21 -7.42
C ASP A 162 -11.15 20.63 -7.26
N SER A 163 -11.70 21.64 -7.97
CA SER A 163 -11.36 23.05 -7.80
C SER A 163 -11.84 23.65 -6.48
N LYS A 164 -12.62 22.91 -5.70
CA LYS A 164 -12.92 23.25 -4.31
C LYS A 164 -11.73 22.83 -3.44
N PRO A 165 -11.25 23.73 -2.54
CA PRO A 165 -10.29 23.28 -1.52
C PRO A 165 -10.88 22.04 -0.86
N PRO A 166 -10.13 20.95 -0.73
CA PRO A 166 -10.63 19.74 -0.11
C PRO A 166 -11.19 20.14 1.25
N SER A 167 -12.49 19.93 1.44
CA SER A 167 -13.12 20.07 2.76
C SER A 167 -12.25 19.23 3.69
N GLU A 168 -11.84 19.82 4.80
CA GLU A 168 -11.00 19.18 5.80
C GLU A 168 -11.44 17.73 6.01
N GLY A 169 -10.77 16.80 5.29
CA GLY A 169 -11.01 15.38 5.46
C GLY A 169 -10.68 15.05 6.91
N SER A 170 -11.66 14.66 7.66
CA SER A 170 -11.46 14.23 9.04
C SER A 170 -11.14 12.74 9.08
N GLY A 171 -10.15 12.36 9.88
CA GLY A 171 -9.84 10.97 10.11
C GLY A 171 -9.09 10.28 8.94
N ALA A 172 -9.55 9.10 8.53
CA ALA A 172 -8.88 8.22 7.57
C ALA A 172 -8.69 8.83 6.16
N THR A 173 -9.57 9.75 5.76
CA THR A 173 -9.55 10.43 4.44
C THR A 173 -8.67 11.68 4.41
N LYS A 174 -8.08 12.06 5.55
CA LYS A 174 -7.16 13.19 5.64
C LYS A 174 -5.99 13.00 4.67
N GLN A 175 -5.77 13.98 3.79
CA GLN A 175 -4.66 13.97 2.84
C GLN A 175 -3.42 14.64 3.43
N ILE A 176 -2.27 14.03 3.21
CA ILE A 176 -0.97 14.43 3.75
C ILE A 176 0.05 14.38 2.62
N TRP A 177 0.96 15.37 2.57
CA TRP A 177 2.10 15.31 1.69
C TRP A 177 3.17 14.35 2.22
N VAL A 178 3.61 13.47 1.36
CA VAL A 178 4.76 12.59 1.58
C VAL A 178 5.85 12.97 0.61
N GLU A 179 7.02 13.27 1.13
CA GLU A 179 8.18 13.72 0.37
C GLU A 179 9.30 12.68 0.47
N GLU A 180 9.66 12.11 -0.67
CA GLU A 180 10.79 11.21 -0.80
C GLU A 180 11.99 12.01 -1.33
N CYS A 181 12.94 12.31 -0.45
CA CYS A 181 14.06 13.20 -0.72
C CYS A 181 15.38 12.45 -0.84
N TYR A 182 16.13 12.76 -1.89
CA TYR A 182 17.49 12.30 -2.11
C TYR A 182 18.43 13.48 -1.99
N ILE A 183 19.35 13.42 -1.04
CA ILE A 183 20.26 14.51 -0.71
C ILE A 183 21.70 14.01 -0.86
N LYS A 184 22.52 14.78 -1.57
CA LYS A 184 23.95 14.54 -1.70
C LYS A 184 24.66 15.10 -0.48
N LEU A 185 25.29 14.25 0.29
CA LEU A 185 26.06 14.65 1.47
C LEU A 185 27.55 14.59 1.15
N ASP A 186 28.25 15.70 1.37
CA ASP A 186 29.71 15.72 1.37
C ASP A 186 30.18 15.29 2.76
N TYR A 187 31.06 14.28 2.80
CA TYR A 187 31.69 13.77 4.01
C TYR A 187 33.07 14.37 4.15
#